data_219b23c4a288e8beea71aff4b080bc15
#
_entry.id   219b23c4a288e8beea71aff4b080bc15
#
_cell.length_a   1.000
_cell.length_b   1.000
_cell.length_c   1.000
_cell.angle_alpha   90.00
_cell.angle_beta   90.00
_cell.angle_gamma   90.00
#
_symmetry.space_group_name_H-M   'P 1'
#
loop_
_entity.id
_entity.type
_entity.pdbx_description
1 polymer ?
#
loop_
_entity_poly.entity_id
_entity_poly.type
_entity_poly.pdbx_seq_one_letter_code
_entity_poly.pdbx_strand_id
1 'polypeptide(L)'
;MLASLKYICASCASLANKQVEIKENYCLHSRHQGSSCNRCTEVCPQGAIEKGKFIAEKCDGCGLCATICPAGAIQQTWLVKLLPQLIRHVRDVQACAFVCRKSPKVAGAFRIPCLLGCSEALLLLLASQGAKKILLGAENCAECPKGDMCWDILAARVSHIYEILHDYGAKCQFVFNRDKYKGETKAGQQGEVSGISRRRFLTDFRRGSVNLLGHMVADMGRGFRQEDKKTSLETEKYLPYEHKLLSAAMNNLGARTNQHPKIQGYFGRVEVSQSCHGCGACADACPTGAMTLQEKAGRRILVHAPGKCTGCGLCQEICMQDSIGLTRSVSWQAVSEEKQYEVANRPAKQMETALGSMENRLSLLLGCGVKKN
;
A
#
# COMPACT_ATOMS: atom_id res chain seq x y z
N MET A 1 24.18 28.99 -25.78
CA MET A 1 22.81 28.42 -25.92
C MET A 1 22.74 26.88 -25.99
N LEU A 2 23.82 26.12 -26.19
CA LEU A 2 23.82 24.66 -26.31
C LEU A 2 24.02 23.91 -24.98
N ALA A 3 24.41 24.57 -23.90
CA ALA A 3 24.62 23.98 -22.59
C ALA A 3 23.31 23.69 -21.83
N SER A 4 22.27 24.50 -22.06
CA SER A 4 20.98 24.33 -21.38
C SER A 4 20.17 23.16 -21.88
N LEU A 5 20.34 22.76 -23.14
CA LEU A 5 19.62 21.58 -23.71
C LEU A 5 20.11 20.23 -23.17
N LYS A 6 21.39 20.13 -22.79
CA LYS A 6 21.93 18.90 -22.15
C LYS A 6 21.37 18.66 -20.73
N TYR A 7 21.10 19.71 -19.99
CA TYR A 7 20.53 19.63 -18.65
C TYR A 7 19.05 19.21 -18.68
N ILE A 8 18.28 19.69 -19.65
CA ILE A 8 16.86 19.31 -19.83
C ILE A 8 16.75 17.83 -20.23
N CYS A 9 17.66 17.33 -21.07
CA CYS A 9 17.66 15.94 -21.50
C CYS A 9 18.04 14.94 -20.37
N ALA A 10 18.97 15.32 -19.49
CA ALA A 10 19.35 14.51 -18.32
C ALA A 10 18.21 14.41 -17.29
N SER A 11 17.50 15.52 -17.04
CA SER A 11 16.34 15.56 -16.15
C SER A 11 15.16 14.76 -16.72
N CYS A 12 14.90 14.85 -18.05
CA CYS A 12 13.85 14.04 -18.68
C CYS A 12 14.18 12.54 -18.71
N ALA A 13 15.45 12.17 -18.90
CA ALA A 13 15.88 10.77 -18.84
C ALA A 13 15.75 10.18 -17.44
N SER A 14 15.99 10.97 -16.38
CA SER A 14 15.80 10.56 -14.98
C SER A 14 14.33 10.37 -14.62
N LEU A 15 13.41 11.15 -15.21
CA LEU A 15 11.96 11.03 -15.02
C LEU A 15 11.38 9.79 -15.74
N ALA A 16 11.95 9.38 -16.86
CA ALA A 16 11.45 8.24 -17.65
C ALA A 16 11.68 6.86 -16.98
N ASN A 17 12.54 6.77 -15.96
CA ASN A 17 12.96 5.50 -15.36
C ASN A 17 12.53 5.31 -13.91
N LYS A 18 11.65 6.16 -13.36
CA LYS A 18 11.17 6.04 -11.98
C LYS A 18 10.18 4.86 -11.87
N GLN A 19 10.69 3.71 -11.44
CA GLN A 19 9.88 2.51 -11.14
C GLN A 19 9.12 2.66 -9.82
N VAL A 20 9.56 3.58 -8.97
CA VAL A 20 9.02 3.89 -7.65
C VAL A 20 8.86 5.40 -7.53
N GLU A 21 7.71 5.83 -7.09
CA GLU A 21 7.38 7.23 -6.79
C GLU A 21 7.24 7.41 -5.28
N ILE A 22 7.78 8.49 -4.72
CA ILE A 22 7.66 8.80 -3.29
C ILE A 22 6.82 10.07 -3.13
N LYS A 23 5.75 9.94 -2.36
CA LYS A 23 4.85 11.01 -1.92
C LYS A 23 5.22 11.38 -0.48
N GLU A 24 6.09 12.36 -0.32
CA GLU A 24 6.64 12.72 0.99
C GLU A 24 5.58 13.12 2.01
N ASN A 25 4.53 13.83 1.59
CA ASN A 25 3.42 14.24 2.46
C ASN A 25 2.58 13.07 3.01
N TYR A 26 2.73 11.84 2.49
CA TYR A 26 2.11 10.65 3.06
C TYR A 26 3.04 9.90 4.03
N CYS A 27 4.34 10.21 4.03
CA CYS A 27 5.31 9.55 4.90
C CYS A 27 5.01 9.86 6.38
N LEU A 28 5.10 8.83 7.24
CA LEU A 28 4.84 9.01 8.68
C LEU A 28 5.84 9.99 9.31
N HIS A 29 7.10 10.01 8.85
CA HIS A 29 8.09 10.99 9.31
C HIS A 29 7.73 12.43 8.94
N SER A 30 7.11 12.65 7.77
CA SER A 30 6.66 13.98 7.37
C SER A 30 5.42 14.43 8.16
N ARG A 31 4.60 13.48 8.59
CA ARG A 31 3.40 13.74 9.42
C ARG A 31 3.73 13.93 10.90
N HIS A 32 4.76 13.26 11.37
CA HIS A 32 5.21 13.34 12.75
C HIS A 32 6.72 13.11 12.80
N GLN A 33 7.49 14.15 13.16
CA GLN A 33 8.96 14.10 13.16
C GLN A 33 9.53 13.05 14.15
N GLY A 34 8.78 12.73 15.22
CA GLY A 34 9.12 11.68 16.19
C GLY A 34 8.70 10.27 15.77
N SER A 35 8.18 10.06 14.55
CA SER A 35 7.79 8.71 14.14
C SER A 35 8.95 7.73 14.10
N SER A 36 8.77 6.56 14.69
CA SER A 36 9.75 5.46 14.71
C SER A 36 9.75 4.62 13.44
N CYS A 37 8.93 4.95 12.43
CA CYS A 37 8.79 4.15 11.22
C CYS A 37 10.06 4.13 10.37
N ASN A 38 10.69 2.96 10.26
CA ASN A 38 11.91 2.73 9.48
C ASN A 38 11.76 1.59 8.45
N ARG A 39 10.55 1.07 8.23
CA ARG A 39 10.27 -0.12 7.42
C ARG A 39 10.91 -0.10 6.03
N CYS A 40 10.81 1.03 5.31
CA CYS A 40 11.39 1.13 3.97
C CYS A 40 12.92 1.20 3.98
N THR A 41 13.53 1.77 5.03
CA THR A 41 14.98 1.82 5.23
C THR A 41 15.53 0.43 5.52
N GLU A 42 14.91 -0.31 6.44
CA GLU A 42 15.36 -1.64 6.87
C GLU A 42 15.34 -2.68 5.75
N VAL A 43 14.34 -2.62 4.86
CA VAL A 43 14.20 -3.63 3.79
C VAL A 43 14.92 -3.26 2.50
N CYS A 44 15.45 -2.04 2.37
CA CYS A 44 16.04 -1.62 1.10
C CYS A 44 17.39 -2.32 0.86
N PRO A 45 17.49 -3.24 -0.13
CA PRO A 45 18.72 -3.99 -0.36
C PRO A 45 19.85 -3.13 -0.90
N GLN A 46 19.57 -1.92 -1.34
CA GLN A 46 20.55 -0.97 -1.90
C GLN A 46 20.86 0.19 -0.95
N GLY A 47 20.24 0.25 0.23
CA GLY A 47 20.36 1.41 1.12
C GLY A 47 19.94 2.73 0.45
N ALA A 48 18.97 2.68 -0.46
CA ALA A 48 18.50 3.84 -1.22
C ALA A 48 17.51 4.73 -0.44
N ILE A 49 17.23 4.41 0.83
CA ILE A 49 16.31 5.18 1.67
C ILE A 49 16.95 5.36 3.04
N GLU A 50 17.14 6.60 3.45
CA GLU A 50 17.68 6.96 4.75
C GLU A 50 16.76 7.95 5.45
N LYS A 51 16.21 7.58 6.62
CA LYS A 51 15.31 8.44 7.42
C LYS A 51 14.20 9.11 6.56
N GLY A 52 13.57 8.34 5.68
CA GLY A 52 12.54 8.82 4.78
C GLY A 52 13.03 9.61 3.55
N LYS A 53 14.33 9.90 3.43
CA LYS A 53 14.93 10.53 2.26
C LYS A 53 15.33 9.49 1.23
N PHE A 54 15.04 9.75 -0.03
CA PHE A 54 15.28 8.84 -1.14
C PHE A 54 16.53 9.25 -1.92
N ILE A 55 17.42 8.28 -2.12
CA ILE A 55 18.65 8.42 -2.88
C ILE A 55 18.46 7.70 -4.22
N ALA A 56 18.08 8.46 -5.24
CA ALA A 56 17.66 7.93 -6.54
C ALA A 56 18.75 7.10 -7.24
N GLU A 57 20.00 7.52 -7.10
CA GLU A 57 21.19 6.90 -7.72
C GLU A 57 21.45 5.49 -7.20
N LYS A 58 21.09 5.22 -5.94
CA LYS A 58 21.20 3.89 -5.34
C LYS A 58 20.02 2.97 -5.68
N CYS A 59 18.89 3.52 -6.14
CA CYS A 59 17.66 2.76 -6.33
C CYS A 59 17.67 1.97 -7.64
N ASP A 60 17.50 0.67 -7.55
CA ASP A 60 17.33 -0.20 -8.72
C ASP A 60 15.86 -0.52 -9.08
N GLY A 61 14.91 0.10 -8.40
CA GLY A 61 13.48 -0.02 -8.70
C GLY A 61 12.87 -1.38 -8.37
N CYS A 62 13.41 -2.13 -7.41
CA CYS A 62 12.88 -3.45 -7.05
C CYS A 62 11.45 -3.43 -6.46
N GLY A 63 11.01 -2.30 -5.91
CA GLY A 63 9.66 -2.10 -5.42
C GLY A 63 9.36 -2.66 -4.03
N LEU A 64 10.30 -3.33 -3.35
CA LEU A 64 10.08 -3.94 -2.04
C LEU A 64 9.59 -2.93 -1.00
N CYS A 65 10.19 -1.74 -0.96
CA CYS A 65 9.80 -0.68 -0.03
C CYS A 65 8.34 -0.22 -0.22
N ALA A 66 7.81 -0.26 -1.43
CA ALA A 66 6.42 0.09 -1.71
C ALA A 66 5.45 -0.97 -1.15
N THR A 67 5.81 -2.25 -1.19
CA THR A 67 4.94 -3.34 -0.72
C THR A 67 4.75 -3.38 0.79
N ILE A 68 5.61 -2.70 1.54
CA ILE A 68 5.58 -2.70 3.01
C ILE A 68 5.26 -1.33 3.61
N CYS A 69 5.16 -0.28 2.81
CA CYS A 69 4.90 1.07 3.31
C CYS A 69 3.47 1.18 3.86
N PRO A 70 3.28 1.34 5.18
CA PRO A 70 1.94 1.33 5.77
C PRO A 70 1.14 2.59 5.46
N ALA A 71 1.83 3.68 5.09
CA ALA A 71 1.19 4.94 4.73
C ALA A 71 1.00 5.11 3.20
N GLY A 72 1.51 4.18 2.38
CA GLY A 72 1.44 4.28 0.92
C GLY A 72 2.24 5.43 0.34
N ALA A 73 3.20 5.96 1.12
CA ALA A 73 4.08 7.03 0.66
C ALA A 73 4.98 6.61 -0.51
N ILE A 74 5.21 5.31 -0.67
CA ILE A 74 6.02 4.75 -1.75
C ILE A 74 5.09 3.94 -2.65
N GLN A 75 5.08 4.27 -3.94
CA GLN A 75 4.16 3.67 -4.91
C GLN A 75 4.94 3.06 -6.08
N GLN A 76 4.44 1.93 -6.60
CA GLN A 76 4.96 1.27 -7.78
C GLN A 76 4.23 1.76 -9.03
N THR A 77 4.91 2.51 -9.88
CA THR A 77 4.30 3.12 -11.08
C THR A 77 3.85 2.07 -12.10
N TRP A 78 4.59 0.96 -12.22
CA TRP A 78 4.26 -0.12 -13.13
C TRP A 78 2.97 -0.85 -12.73
N LEU A 79 2.75 -1.05 -11.44
CA LEU A 79 1.60 -1.79 -10.93
C LEU A 79 0.29 -1.06 -11.25
N VAL A 80 0.26 0.24 -11.04
CA VAL A 80 -0.92 1.06 -11.35
C VAL A 80 -1.29 0.99 -12.83
N LYS A 81 -0.28 1.02 -13.71
CA LYS A 81 -0.49 0.94 -15.16
C LYS A 81 -0.93 -0.46 -15.63
N LEU A 82 -0.39 -1.49 -15.00
CA LEU A 82 -0.56 -2.87 -15.45
C LEU A 82 -1.77 -3.57 -14.83
N LEU A 83 -2.23 -3.15 -13.66
CA LEU A 83 -3.28 -3.84 -12.91
C LEU A 83 -4.58 -4.10 -13.71
N PRO A 84 -5.13 -3.14 -14.49
CA PRO A 84 -6.34 -3.41 -15.27
C PRO A 84 -6.15 -4.53 -16.31
N GLN A 85 -4.95 -4.61 -16.89
CA GLN A 85 -4.60 -5.67 -17.85
C GLN A 85 -4.43 -7.02 -17.16
N LEU A 86 -3.80 -7.05 -15.97
CA LEU A 86 -3.63 -8.25 -15.15
C LEU A 86 -4.98 -8.85 -14.75
N ILE A 87 -5.90 -8.03 -14.25
CA ILE A 87 -7.24 -8.49 -13.84
C ILE A 87 -8.00 -9.07 -15.02
N ARG A 88 -7.98 -8.38 -16.19
CA ARG A 88 -8.63 -8.88 -17.40
C ARG A 88 -8.02 -10.22 -17.82
N HIS A 89 -6.70 -10.27 -17.93
CA HIS A 89 -5.99 -11.48 -18.34
C HIS A 89 -6.30 -12.67 -17.43
N VAL A 90 -6.32 -12.46 -16.11
CA VAL A 90 -6.65 -13.52 -15.14
C VAL A 90 -8.09 -14.02 -15.32
N ARG A 91 -9.04 -13.14 -15.60
CA ARG A 91 -10.44 -13.53 -15.83
C ARG A 91 -10.59 -14.35 -17.10
N ASP A 92 -9.84 -14.02 -18.15
CA ASP A 92 -9.91 -14.69 -19.44
C ASP A 92 -9.15 -16.02 -19.44
N VAL A 93 -7.94 -16.06 -18.86
CA VAL A 93 -6.99 -17.19 -18.96
C VAL A 93 -6.94 -18.04 -17.68
N GLN A 94 -7.40 -17.49 -16.54
CA GLN A 94 -7.31 -18.12 -15.22
C GLN A 94 -5.87 -18.45 -14.77
N ALA A 95 -4.87 -17.84 -15.40
CA ALA A 95 -3.47 -17.97 -15.07
C ALA A 95 -2.75 -16.64 -15.28
N CYS A 96 -1.62 -16.46 -14.60
CA CYS A 96 -0.78 -15.28 -14.75
C CYS A 96 0.69 -15.67 -14.56
N ALA A 97 1.58 -15.07 -15.34
CA ALA A 97 3.01 -15.28 -15.22
C ALA A 97 3.74 -13.94 -15.08
N PHE A 98 4.62 -13.83 -14.11
CA PHE A 98 5.49 -12.68 -13.91
C PHE A 98 6.94 -13.06 -14.13
N VAL A 99 7.67 -12.24 -14.86
CA VAL A 99 9.12 -12.35 -15.02
C VAL A 99 9.81 -11.02 -14.74
N CYS A 100 10.99 -11.08 -14.15
CA CYS A 100 11.74 -9.87 -13.85
C CYS A 100 12.34 -9.27 -15.14
N ARG A 101 12.64 -7.95 -15.12
CA ARG A 101 13.24 -7.25 -16.28
C ARG A 101 14.57 -7.83 -16.77
N LYS A 102 15.30 -8.53 -15.88
CA LYS A 102 16.56 -9.21 -16.21
C LYS A 102 16.35 -10.56 -16.90
N SER A 103 15.13 -11.11 -16.80
CA SER A 103 14.78 -12.37 -17.46
C SER A 103 14.59 -12.17 -18.96
N PRO A 104 14.80 -13.21 -19.80
CA PRO A 104 14.43 -13.20 -21.21
C PRO A 104 12.95 -12.84 -21.38
N LYS A 105 12.56 -12.38 -22.55
CA LYS A 105 11.15 -12.21 -22.89
C LYS A 105 10.49 -13.58 -22.98
N VAL A 106 9.46 -13.81 -22.20
CA VAL A 106 8.64 -15.03 -22.22
C VAL A 106 7.27 -14.66 -22.76
N ALA A 107 6.83 -15.38 -23.79
CA ALA A 107 5.51 -15.16 -24.37
C ALA A 107 4.41 -15.38 -23.32
N GLY A 108 3.44 -14.46 -23.25
CA GLY A 108 2.34 -14.54 -22.29
C GLY A 108 2.69 -14.16 -20.85
N ALA A 109 3.96 -13.83 -20.54
CA ALA A 109 4.35 -13.37 -19.21
C ALA A 109 4.41 -11.85 -19.11
N PHE A 110 3.98 -11.32 -17.98
CA PHE A 110 4.10 -9.90 -17.64
C PHE A 110 5.52 -9.61 -17.14
N ARG A 111 6.21 -8.76 -17.88
CA ARG A 111 7.57 -8.35 -17.51
C ARG A 111 7.51 -7.16 -16.56
N ILE A 112 8.01 -7.33 -15.35
CA ILE A 112 7.99 -6.35 -14.28
C ILE A 112 9.42 -5.99 -13.83
N PRO A 113 9.63 -4.89 -13.12
CA PRO A 113 10.96 -4.46 -12.69
C PRO A 113 11.69 -5.52 -11.85
N CYS A 114 11.03 -6.09 -10.84
CA CYS A 114 11.53 -7.16 -10.00
C CYS A 114 10.36 -7.91 -9.35
N LEU A 115 10.51 -9.20 -9.09
CA LEU A 115 9.50 -10.02 -8.40
C LEU A 115 9.31 -9.58 -6.93
N LEU A 116 10.26 -8.93 -6.29
CA LEU A 116 10.09 -8.32 -4.97
C LEU A 116 8.96 -7.29 -4.92
N GLY A 117 8.62 -6.68 -6.07
CA GLY A 117 7.48 -5.80 -6.23
C GLY A 117 6.13 -6.51 -6.31
N CYS A 118 6.09 -7.84 -6.47
CA CYS A 118 4.85 -8.62 -6.37
C CYS A 118 4.43 -8.70 -4.91
N SER A 119 3.60 -7.75 -4.49
CA SER A 119 3.08 -7.73 -3.12
C SER A 119 2.13 -8.89 -2.88
N GLU A 120 1.97 -9.24 -1.62
CA GLU A 120 1.00 -10.23 -1.18
C GLU A 120 -0.43 -9.81 -1.55
N ALA A 121 -0.74 -8.52 -1.39
CA ALA A 121 -2.03 -7.94 -1.77
C ALA A 121 -2.34 -8.11 -3.27
N LEU A 122 -1.34 -7.90 -4.14
CA LEU A 122 -1.48 -8.15 -5.58
C LEU A 122 -1.74 -9.62 -5.87
N LEU A 123 -0.90 -10.51 -5.35
CA LEU A 123 -1.01 -11.95 -5.60
C LEU A 123 -2.34 -12.51 -5.09
N LEU A 124 -2.76 -12.10 -3.90
CA LEU A 124 -4.04 -12.49 -3.32
C LEU A 124 -5.22 -11.94 -4.14
N LEU A 125 -5.13 -10.70 -4.62
CA LEU A 125 -6.15 -10.13 -5.51
C LEU A 125 -6.31 -10.96 -6.78
N LEU A 126 -5.22 -11.32 -7.45
CA LEU A 126 -5.27 -12.12 -8.68
C LEU A 126 -5.87 -13.51 -8.40
N ALA A 127 -5.51 -14.16 -7.29
CA ALA A 127 -6.11 -15.41 -6.86
C ALA A 127 -7.63 -15.26 -6.60
N SER A 128 -8.05 -14.19 -5.92
CA SER A 128 -9.46 -13.89 -5.65
C SER A 128 -10.27 -13.58 -6.91
N GLN A 129 -9.62 -13.06 -7.97
CA GLN A 129 -10.22 -12.78 -9.28
C GLN A 129 -10.36 -14.04 -10.16
N GLY A 130 -9.90 -15.19 -9.69
CA GLY A 130 -10.07 -16.48 -10.38
C GLY A 130 -8.80 -17.06 -10.98
N ALA A 131 -7.61 -16.54 -10.67
CA ALA A 131 -6.37 -17.19 -11.07
C ALA A 131 -6.28 -18.57 -10.41
N LYS A 132 -6.18 -19.62 -11.22
CA LYS A 132 -5.92 -20.99 -10.78
C LYS A 132 -4.42 -21.27 -10.65
N LYS A 133 -3.61 -20.51 -11.40
CA LYS A 133 -2.15 -20.66 -11.41
C LYS A 133 -1.46 -19.31 -11.58
N ILE A 134 -0.50 -19.03 -10.71
CA ILE A 134 0.39 -17.86 -10.81
C ILE A 134 1.83 -18.36 -10.87
N LEU A 135 2.54 -18.03 -11.95
CA LEU A 135 3.94 -18.36 -12.14
C LEU A 135 4.82 -17.16 -11.78
N LEU A 136 5.81 -17.38 -10.94
CA LEU A 136 6.84 -16.41 -10.56
C LEU A 136 8.18 -16.90 -11.13
N GLY A 137 8.57 -16.36 -12.30
CA GLY A 137 9.79 -16.73 -13.01
C GLY A 137 11.04 -16.16 -12.36
N ALA A 138 11.60 -16.89 -11.40
CA ALA A 138 12.74 -16.50 -10.57
C ALA A 138 14.09 -17.05 -11.06
N GLU A 139 14.16 -17.52 -12.29
CA GLU A 139 15.35 -18.18 -12.89
C GLU A 139 16.62 -17.34 -12.75
N ASN A 140 16.52 -16.07 -13.08
CA ASN A 140 17.67 -15.16 -13.00
C ASN A 140 17.92 -14.62 -11.58
N CYS A 141 17.12 -15.03 -10.60
CA CYS A 141 17.37 -14.68 -9.20
C CYS A 141 18.61 -15.40 -8.66
N ALA A 142 18.96 -16.57 -9.18
CA ALA A 142 20.16 -17.29 -8.76
C ALA A 142 21.47 -16.52 -8.99
N GLU A 143 21.52 -15.70 -10.05
CA GLU A 143 22.67 -14.86 -10.40
C GLU A 143 22.51 -13.40 -9.93
N CYS A 144 21.41 -13.08 -9.27
CA CYS A 144 21.12 -11.72 -8.82
C CYS A 144 21.61 -11.50 -7.39
N PRO A 145 22.30 -10.39 -7.08
CA PRO A 145 22.75 -10.10 -5.71
C PRO A 145 21.62 -10.09 -4.65
N LYS A 146 20.37 -9.97 -5.11
CA LYS A 146 19.16 -10.00 -4.26
C LYS A 146 18.41 -11.32 -4.35
N GLY A 147 18.99 -12.35 -4.96
CA GLY A 147 18.26 -13.56 -5.33
C GLY A 147 17.72 -14.33 -4.14
N ASP A 148 18.57 -14.58 -3.14
CA ASP A 148 18.18 -15.32 -1.95
C ASP A 148 17.10 -14.56 -1.16
N MET A 149 17.32 -13.27 -0.92
CA MET A 149 16.32 -12.41 -0.27
C MET A 149 15.00 -12.38 -1.06
N CYS A 150 15.07 -12.32 -2.39
CA CYS A 150 13.87 -12.33 -3.24
C CYS A 150 13.09 -13.64 -3.07
N TRP A 151 13.83 -14.75 -3.02
CA TRP A 151 13.25 -16.07 -2.83
C TRP A 151 12.56 -16.21 -1.47
N ASP A 152 13.25 -15.85 -0.40
CA ASP A 152 12.73 -15.97 0.96
C ASP A 152 11.47 -15.11 1.16
N ILE A 153 11.48 -13.88 0.66
CA ILE A 153 10.33 -12.98 0.73
C ILE A 153 9.14 -13.53 -0.06
N LEU A 154 9.38 -14.01 -1.29
CA LEU A 154 8.29 -14.56 -2.11
C LEU A 154 7.73 -15.85 -1.51
N ALA A 155 8.58 -16.72 -0.99
CA ALA A 155 8.16 -17.96 -0.33
C ALA A 155 7.31 -17.67 0.91
N ALA A 156 7.74 -16.73 1.76
CA ALA A 156 6.97 -16.30 2.93
C ALA A 156 5.61 -15.72 2.54
N ARG A 157 5.56 -14.83 1.53
CA ARG A 157 4.32 -14.26 1.00
C ARG A 157 3.35 -15.33 0.51
N VAL A 158 3.85 -16.27 -0.28
CA VAL A 158 3.02 -17.34 -0.85
C VAL A 158 2.53 -18.30 0.24
N SER A 159 3.36 -18.61 1.26
CA SER A 159 2.92 -19.41 2.41
C SER A 159 1.73 -18.74 3.11
N HIS A 160 1.84 -17.46 3.41
CA HIS A 160 0.74 -16.72 4.06
C HIS A 160 -0.50 -16.60 3.17
N ILE A 161 -0.33 -16.43 1.84
CA ILE A 161 -1.46 -16.45 0.90
C ILE A 161 -2.15 -17.82 0.92
N TYR A 162 -1.41 -18.92 0.98
CA TYR A 162 -2.01 -20.26 1.07
C TYR A 162 -2.85 -20.44 2.34
N GLU A 163 -2.40 -19.91 3.49
CA GLU A 163 -3.18 -19.92 4.73
C GLU A 163 -4.51 -19.18 4.53
N ILE A 164 -4.47 -17.96 3.98
CA ILE A 164 -5.67 -17.18 3.71
C ILE A 164 -6.59 -17.90 2.72
N LEU A 165 -6.06 -18.38 1.60
CA LEU A 165 -6.88 -19.08 0.59
C LEU A 165 -7.52 -20.35 1.15
N HIS A 166 -6.79 -21.11 1.96
CA HIS A 166 -7.30 -22.29 2.65
C HIS A 166 -8.48 -21.94 3.54
N ASP A 167 -8.34 -20.93 4.38
CA ASP A 167 -9.36 -20.48 5.31
C ASP A 167 -10.64 -20.01 4.62
N TYR A 168 -10.51 -19.48 3.39
CA TYR A 168 -11.65 -19.06 2.57
C TYR A 168 -12.11 -20.12 1.56
N GLY A 169 -11.59 -21.35 1.63
CA GLY A 169 -11.93 -22.42 0.69
C GLY A 169 -11.58 -22.13 -0.77
N ALA A 170 -10.68 -21.18 -1.01
CA ALA A 170 -10.21 -20.81 -2.36
C ALA A 170 -8.93 -21.58 -2.70
N LYS A 171 -8.67 -21.75 -4.02
CA LYS A 171 -7.50 -22.48 -4.50
C LYS A 171 -6.81 -21.68 -5.61
N CYS A 172 -5.49 -21.50 -5.45
CA CYS A 172 -4.60 -20.99 -6.48
C CYS A 172 -3.24 -21.66 -6.33
N GLN A 173 -2.68 -22.15 -7.43
CA GLN A 173 -1.35 -22.75 -7.43
C GLN A 173 -0.30 -21.67 -7.71
N PHE A 174 0.66 -21.52 -6.81
CA PHE A 174 1.84 -20.69 -7.06
C PHE A 174 3.00 -21.58 -7.50
N VAL A 175 3.60 -21.23 -8.65
CA VAL A 175 4.71 -21.98 -9.22
C VAL A 175 5.93 -21.07 -9.27
N PHE A 176 6.98 -21.50 -8.59
CA PHE A 176 8.28 -20.87 -8.67
C PHE A 176 9.14 -21.65 -9.65
N ASN A 177 9.70 -20.99 -10.65
CA ASN A 177 10.67 -21.62 -11.52
C ASN A 177 12.05 -21.09 -11.16
N ARG A 178 12.88 -21.93 -10.51
CA ARG A 178 14.27 -21.66 -10.19
C ARG A 178 15.19 -22.21 -11.25
N ASP A 179 14.75 -23.24 -11.97
CA ASP A 179 15.45 -23.83 -13.10
C ASP A 179 15.12 -23.08 -14.39
N LYS A 180 16.05 -23.01 -15.32
CA LYS A 180 15.85 -22.35 -16.61
C LYS A 180 14.53 -22.80 -17.25
N TYR A 181 13.64 -21.88 -17.50
CA TYR A 181 12.34 -22.12 -18.15
C TYR A 181 12.59 -22.77 -19.51
N LYS A 182 12.62 -24.10 -19.54
CA LYS A 182 12.48 -24.87 -20.78
C LYS A 182 11.00 -24.78 -21.11
N GLY A 183 10.66 -23.85 -22.00
CA GLY A 183 9.31 -23.66 -22.47
C GLY A 183 8.79 -24.97 -23.06
N GLU A 184 8.06 -25.75 -22.30
CA GLU A 184 7.10 -26.69 -22.84
C GLU A 184 5.87 -25.88 -23.29
N THR A 185 6.04 -25.14 -24.37
CA THR A 185 4.93 -24.78 -25.24
C THR A 185 4.54 -26.06 -25.97
N LYS A 186 3.50 -26.74 -25.48
CA LYS A 186 2.73 -27.59 -26.39
C LYS A 186 2.28 -26.65 -27.50
N ALA A 187 2.88 -26.86 -28.69
CA ALA A 187 2.45 -26.27 -29.93
C ALA A 187 0.99 -26.66 -30.17
N GLY A 188 0.08 -25.70 -30.13
CA GLY A 188 -1.33 -25.95 -30.40
C GLY A 188 -2.19 -24.81 -29.84
N GLN A 189 -2.01 -23.65 -30.37
CA GLN A 189 -2.98 -22.62 -30.71
C GLN A 189 -2.26 -21.27 -30.76
N GLN A 190 -1.81 -20.94 -31.96
CA GLN A 190 -1.44 -19.58 -32.34
C GLN A 190 -2.71 -18.71 -32.28
N GLY A 191 -2.98 -18.13 -31.14
CA GLY A 191 -3.83 -16.97 -31.03
C GLY A 191 -2.95 -15.74 -31.23
N GLU A 192 -2.88 -15.23 -32.45
CA GLU A 192 -2.38 -13.90 -32.73
C GLU A 192 -3.10 -12.92 -31.81
N VAL A 193 -2.35 -12.22 -30.95
CA VAL A 193 -2.84 -11.06 -30.23
C VAL A 193 -2.98 -9.94 -31.27
N SER A 194 -4.03 -10.05 -32.10
CA SER A 194 -4.46 -8.95 -32.94
C SER A 194 -4.84 -7.78 -32.07
N GLY A 195 -4.28 -6.62 -32.38
CA GLY A 195 -4.49 -5.37 -31.65
C GLY A 195 -5.98 -5.10 -31.40
N ILE A 196 -6.34 -5.03 -30.11
CA ILE A 196 -7.70 -4.75 -29.69
C ILE A 196 -8.08 -3.36 -30.20
N SER A 197 -9.01 -3.30 -31.15
CA SER A 197 -9.55 -2.06 -31.72
C SER A 197 -10.09 -1.19 -30.56
N ARG A 198 -9.76 0.12 -30.59
CA ARG A 198 -10.24 1.14 -29.62
C ARG A 198 -11.78 1.14 -29.48
N ARG A 199 -12.49 0.67 -30.50
CA ARG A 199 -13.97 0.57 -30.51
C ARG A 199 -14.48 -0.58 -29.63
N ARG A 200 -13.78 -1.71 -29.56
CA ARG A 200 -14.13 -2.85 -28.71
C ARG A 200 -13.85 -2.55 -27.23
N PHE A 201 -12.81 -1.77 -26.97
CA PHE A 201 -12.49 -1.27 -25.61
C PHE A 201 -13.65 -0.46 -25.00
N LEU A 202 -14.33 0.38 -25.80
CA LEU A 202 -15.42 1.25 -25.32
C LEU A 202 -16.76 0.52 -25.18
N THR A 203 -17.01 -0.55 -25.93
CA THR A 203 -18.27 -1.32 -25.85
C THR A 203 -18.27 -2.32 -24.69
N ASP A 204 -17.13 -2.94 -24.38
CA ASP A 204 -17.03 -3.90 -23.27
C ASP A 204 -16.98 -3.19 -21.90
N PHE A 205 -16.55 -1.93 -21.88
CA PHE A 205 -16.59 -1.07 -20.70
C PHE A 205 -18.04 -0.75 -20.24
N ARG A 206 -19.02 -0.84 -21.14
CA ARG A 206 -20.44 -0.54 -20.86
C ARG A 206 -21.25 -1.72 -20.31
N ARG A 207 -20.76 -2.96 -20.37
CA ARG A 207 -21.59 -4.16 -20.08
C ARG A 207 -21.20 -5.00 -18.85
N GLY A 208 -20.11 -4.72 -18.14
CA GLY A 208 -19.67 -5.57 -17.03
C GLY A 208 -19.31 -4.81 -15.76
N SER A 209 -20.16 -4.88 -14.78
CA SER A 209 -19.88 -4.60 -13.35
C SER A 209 -19.11 -3.32 -13.01
N VAL A 210 -19.75 -2.19 -13.26
CA VAL A 210 -19.16 -0.85 -13.23
C VAL A 210 -18.86 -0.36 -11.80
N ASN A 211 -19.44 -0.95 -10.73
CA ASN A 211 -19.49 -0.24 -9.46
C ASN A 211 -18.26 -0.40 -8.54
N LEU A 212 -17.50 -1.48 -8.57
CA LEU A 212 -16.35 -1.62 -7.67
C LEU A 212 -15.01 -1.31 -8.34
N LEU A 213 -14.78 -1.83 -9.55
CA LEU A 213 -13.57 -1.56 -10.33
C LEU A 213 -13.57 -0.14 -10.91
N GLY A 214 -14.74 0.40 -11.28
CA GLY A 214 -14.88 1.78 -11.75
C GLY A 214 -14.49 2.80 -10.70
N HIS A 215 -14.86 2.59 -9.44
CA HIS A 215 -14.44 3.44 -8.32
C HIS A 215 -12.94 3.30 -8.02
N MET A 216 -12.38 2.09 -8.05
CA MET A 216 -10.95 1.90 -7.85
C MET A 216 -10.11 2.58 -8.94
N VAL A 217 -10.52 2.43 -10.22
CA VAL A 217 -9.79 3.03 -11.36
C VAL A 217 -10.01 4.54 -11.43
N ALA A 218 -11.21 5.03 -11.12
CA ALA A 218 -11.52 6.47 -11.09
C ALA A 218 -10.81 7.20 -9.94
N ASP A 219 -10.72 6.59 -8.76
CA ASP A 219 -9.94 7.13 -7.64
C ASP A 219 -8.43 7.06 -7.90
N MET A 220 -7.96 6.02 -8.60
CA MET A 220 -6.57 5.96 -9.07
C MET A 220 -6.25 7.07 -10.06
N GLY A 221 -7.14 7.35 -11.02
CA GLY A 221 -6.97 8.43 -12.01
C GLY A 221 -6.99 9.81 -11.37
N ARG A 222 -7.75 10.02 -10.31
CA ARG A 222 -7.79 11.28 -9.56
C ARG A 222 -6.55 11.50 -8.70
N GLY A 223 -6.03 10.46 -8.05
CA GLY A 223 -4.79 10.53 -7.29
C GLY A 223 -3.55 10.86 -8.13
N PHE A 224 -3.57 10.58 -9.44
CA PHE A 224 -2.48 10.91 -10.37
C PHE A 224 -2.64 12.28 -11.07
N ARG A 225 -3.81 12.93 -11.00
CA ARG A 225 -4.09 14.20 -11.70
C ARG A 225 -4.12 15.43 -10.80
N GLN A 226 -4.05 15.27 -9.49
CA GLN A 226 -3.99 16.42 -8.59
C GLN A 226 -2.55 16.84 -8.33
N GLU A 227 -1.94 17.46 -9.32
CA GLU A 227 -0.87 18.44 -9.11
C GLU A 227 -1.51 19.79 -8.81
N ASP A 228 -1.05 20.40 -7.71
CA ASP A 228 -1.11 21.80 -7.36
C ASP A 228 -2.48 22.48 -7.19
N LYS A 229 -3.04 22.35 -5.98
CA LYS A 229 -3.62 23.51 -5.30
C LYS A 229 -3.20 23.48 -3.82
N LYS A 230 -2.19 24.29 -3.50
CA LYS A 230 -1.91 24.74 -2.15
C LYS A 230 -3.12 25.47 -1.61
N THR A 231 -3.87 24.87 -0.73
CA THR A 231 -4.75 25.58 0.20
C THR A 231 -5.03 24.68 1.40
N SER A 232 -4.73 25.20 2.58
CA SER A 232 -5.03 24.71 3.93
C SER A 232 -4.22 23.53 4.46
N LEU A 233 -3.83 23.67 5.72
CA LEU A 233 -3.10 22.75 6.60
C LEU A 233 -3.84 21.41 6.92
N GLU A 234 -4.86 21.05 6.19
CA GLU A 234 -5.50 19.73 6.32
C GLU A 234 -4.61 18.68 5.66
N THR A 235 -3.97 17.85 6.47
CA THR A 235 -3.20 16.71 5.99
C THR A 235 -4.13 15.76 5.24
N GLU A 236 -3.96 15.68 3.92
CA GLU A 236 -4.75 14.81 3.05
C GLU A 236 -4.75 13.37 3.57
N LYS A 237 -5.95 12.79 3.71
CA LYS A 237 -6.13 11.39 4.10
C LYS A 237 -6.06 10.51 2.87
N TYR A 238 -5.17 9.54 2.88
CA TYR A 238 -4.92 8.67 1.73
C TYR A 238 -4.93 7.19 2.12
N LEU A 239 -5.72 6.39 1.42
CA LEU A 239 -5.70 4.95 1.60
C LEU A 239 -4.65 4.32 0.66
N PRO A 240 -3.61 3.65 1.21
CA PRO A 240 -2.54 3.04 0.43
C PRO A 240 -3.04 2.11 -0.66
N TYR A 241 -2.35 2.11 -1.80
CA TYR A 241 -2.72 1.28 -2.94
C TYR A 241 -2.75 -0.20 -2.59
N GLU A 242 -1.72 -0.70 -1.91
CA GLU A 242 -1.64 -2.09 -1.43
C GLU A 242 -2.82 -2.45 -0.53
N HIS A 243 -3.26 -1.51 0.33
CA HIS A 243 -4.41 -1.73 1.20
C HIS A 243 -5.74 -1.81 0.41
N LYS A 244 -5.87 -1.02 -0.67
CA LYS A 244 -7.02 -1.11 -1.59
C LYS A 244 -7.05 -2.47 -2.31
N LEU A 245 -5.91 -2.96 -2.79
CA LEU A 245 -5.80 -4.28 -3.43
C LEU A 245 -6.20 -5.39 -2.46
N LEU A 246 -5.70 -5.34 -1.25
CA LEU A 246 -6.01 -6.31 -0.22
C LEU A 246 -7.50 -6.29 0.15
N SER A 247 -8.07 -5.11 0.38
CA SER A 247 -9.50 -4.98 0.68
C SER A 247 -10.36 -5.55 -0.45
N ALA A 248 -9.99 -5.30 -1.71
CA ALA A 248 -10.69 -5.88 -2.85
C ALA A 248 -10.56 -7.41 -2.92
N ALA A 249 -9.38 -7.96 -2.62
CA ALA A 249 -9.15 -9.40 -2.56
C ALA A 249 -10.02 -10.05 -1.48
N MET A 250 -10.04 -9.47 -0.28
CA MET A 250 -10.80 -9.98 0.85
C MET A 250 -12.31 -9.91 0.63
N ASN A 251 -12.81 -8.83 0.03
CA ASN A 251 -14.21 -8.74 -0.37
C ASN A 251 -14.61 -9.86 -1.36
N ASN A 252 -13.76 -10.14 -2.35
CA ASN A 252 -14.02 -11.21 -3.31
C ASN A 252 -14.01 -12.60 -2.65
N LEU A 253 -13.12 -12.82 -1.68
CA LEU A 253 -13.03 -14.09 -0.94
C LEU A 253 -14.18 -14.21 0.08
N GLY A 254 -14.44 -13.16 0.86
CA GLY A 254 -15.47 -13.13 1.90
C GLY A 254 -16.88 -13.36 1.38
N ALA A 255 -17.17 -12.94 0.14
CA ALA A 255 -18.44 -13.22 -0.52
C ALA A 255 -18.70 -14.72 -0.79
N ARG A 256 -17.69 -15.58 -0.64
CA ARG A 256 -17.75 -17.02 -0.94
C ARG A 256 -17.93 -17.89 0.29
N THR A 257 -17.80 -17.36 1.49
CA THR A 257 -17.83 -18.14 2.74
C THR A 257 -18.41 -17.31 3.88
N ASN A 258 -19.06 -18.01 4.82
CA ASN A 258 -19.50 -17.42 6.09
C ASN A 258 -18.40 -17.49 7.17
N GLN A 259 -17.22 -17.97 6.84
CA GLN A 259 -16.08 -18.00 7.75
C GLN A 259 -15.33 -16.67 7.67
N HIS A 260 -14.92 -16.16 8.82
CA HIS A 260 -14.21 -14.90 8.92
C HIS A 260 -12.89 -15.09 9.70
N PRO A 261 -11.89 -15.75 9.07
CA PRO A 261 -10.62 -16.01 9.74
C PRO A 261 -9.90 -14.70 10.10
N LYS A 262 -8.99 -14.80 11.04
CA LYS A 262 -8.15 -13.67 11.43
C LYS A 262 -7.08 -13.42 10.35
N ILE A 263 -6.95 -12.17 9.95
CA ILE A 263 -5.93 -11.71 9.02
C ILE A 263 -4.86 -11.00 9.84
N GLN A 264 -3.63 -11.46 9.72
CA GLN A 264 -2.52 -10.88 10.46
C GLN A 264 -1.77 -9.83 9.62
N GLY A 265 -1.39 -8.74 10.26
CA GLY A 265 -0.43 -7.77 9.71
C GLY A 265 -0.98 -6.73 8.73
N TYR A 266 -2.18 -6.90 8.19
CA TYR A 266 -2.71 -6.02 7.15
C TYR A 266 -3.66 -4.93 7.64
N PHE A 267 -4.46 -5.26 8.65
CA PHE A 267 -5.43 -4.36 9.23
C PHE A 267 -5.10 -4.14 10.69
N GLY A 268 -5.40 -2.96 11.18
CA GLY A 268 -5.27 -2.64 12.58
C GLY A 268 -6.64 -2.48 13.25
N ARG A 269 -6.74 -2.92 14.49
CA ARG A 269 -7.86 -2.63 15.39
C ARG A 269 -7.35 -1.83 16.56
N VAL A 270 -7.94 -0.67 16.76
CA VAL A 270 -7.61 0.22 17.86
C VAL A 270 -8.60 0.00 18.99
N GLU A 271 -8.09 -0.06 20.21
CA GLU A 271 -8.83 0.02 21.46
C GLU A 271 -8.44 1.31 22.17
N VAL A 272 -9.41 2.00 22.75
CA VAL A 272 -9.20 3.28 23.42
C VAL A 272 -9.58 3.12 24.88
N SER A 273 -8.63 3.40 25.78
CA SER A 273 -8.85 3.30 27.23
C SER A 273 -9.57 4.53 27.78
N GLN A 274 -10.07 4.41 29.00
CA GLN A 274 -10.76 5.49 29.73
C GLN A 274 -9.87 6.70 30.04
N SER A 275 -8.55 6.55 29.99
CA SER A 275 -7.60 7.65 30.14
C SER A 275 -7.58 8.62 28.95
N CYS A 276 -8.31 8.32 27.87
CA CYS A 276 -8.39 9.18 26.70
C CYS A 276 -9.06 10.51 27.01
N HIS A 277 -8.38 11.61 26.67
CA HIS A 277 -8.88 12.96 26.88
C HIS A 277 -9.70 13.53 25.72
N GLY A 278 -9.83 12.80 24.60
CA GLY A 278 -10.50 13.30 23.42
C GLY A 278 -9.77 14.45 22.74
N CYS A 279 -8.43 14.56 22.83
CA CYS A 279 -7.67 15.66 22.21
C CYS A 279 -7.72 15.66 20.67
N GLY A 280 -7.99 14.51 20.03
CA GLY A 280 -8.10 14.40 18.58
C GLY A 280 -6.77 14.17 17.85
N ALA A 281 -5.61 14.30 18.51
CA ALA A 281 -4.30 14.17 17.84
C ALA A 281 -4.13 12.90 17.02
N CYS A 282 -4.65 11.76 17.51
CA CYS A 282 -4.63 10.48 16.79
C CYS A 282 -5.51 10.48 15.52
N ALA A 283 -6.59 11.26 15.53
CA ALA A 283 -7.46 11.42 14.35
C ALA A 283 -6.81 12.32 13.29
N ASP A 284 -6.20 13.44 13.74
CA ASP A 284 -5.54 14.40 12.85
C ASP A 284 -4.32 13.77 12.16
N ALA A 285 -3.49 13.07 12.92
CA ALA A 285 -2.29 12.43 12.39
C ALA A 285 -2.57 11.16 11.58
N CYS A 286 -3.74 10.53 11.70
CA CYS A 286 -4.03 9.28 10.99
C CYS A 286 -3.89 9.45 9.48
N PRO A 287 -2.96 8.75 8.80
CA PRO A 287 -2.70 8.95 7.38
C PRO A 287 -3.85 8.49 6.50
N THR A 288 -4.63 7.51 6.95
CA THR A 288 -5.71 6.89 6.17
C THR A 288 -7.09 7.39 6.55
N GLY A 289 -7.21 8.21 7.60
CA GLY A 289 -8.50 8.61 8.14
C GLY A 289 -9.27 7.44 8.79
N ALA A 290 -8.55 6.39 9.23
CA ALA A 290 -9.14 5.31 10.00
C ALA A 290 -9.59 5.76 11.40
N MET A 291 -8.95 6.79 11.94
CA MET A 291 -9.35 7.46 13.18
C MET A 291 -9.98 8.80 12.83
N THR A 292 -11.15 9.08 13.40
CA THR A 292 -11.84 10.37 13.27
C THR A 292 -12.43 10.78 14.61
N LEU A 293 -12.44 12.08 14.89
CA LEU A 293 -13.12 12.63 16.06
C LEU A 293 -14.40 13.33 15.60
N GLN A 294 -15.52 12.99 16.21
CA GLN A 294 -16.84 13.53 15.91
C GLN A 294 -17.42 14.18 17.16
N GLU A 295 -18.22 15.21 16.95
CA GLU A 295 -19.06 15.80 18.00
C GLU A 295 -20.52 15.47 17.68
N LYS A 296 -21.18 14.75 18.61
CA LYS A 296 -22.59 14.39 18.50
C LYS A 296 -23.31 14.71 19.81
N ALA A 297 -24.37 15.53 19.75
CA ALA A 297 -25.17 15.92 20.90
C ALA A 297 -24.32 16.43 22.11
N GLY A 298 -23.30 17.23 21.84
CA GLY A 298 -22.41 17.78 22.87
C GLY A 298 -21.39 16.78 23.45
N ARG A 299 -21.31 15.57 22.89
CA ARG A 299 -20.33 14.54 23.28
C ARG A 299 -19.28 14.38 22.20
N ARG A 300 -18.04 14.12 22.63
CA ARG A 300 -16.94 13.79 21.73
C ARG A 300 -16.85 12.28 21.55
N ILE A 301 -16.86 11.83 20.31
CA ILE A 301 -16.81 10.42 19.96
C ILE A 301 -15.61 10.20 19.05
N LEU A 302 -14.68 9.39 19.52
CA LEU A 302 -13.57 8.92 18.68
C LEU A 302 -14.04 7.67 17.93
N VAL A 303 -14.01 7.74 16.60
CA VAL A 303 -14.46 6.64 15.73
C VAL A 303 -13.25 6.00 15.09
N HIS A 304 -13.20 4.68 15.12
CA HIS A 304 -12.20 3.88 14.44
C HIS A 304 -12.83 2.98 13.39
N ALA A 305 -12.36 3.10 12.14
CA ALA A 305 -12.73 2.26 11.00
C ALA A 305 -11.60 1.27 10.68
N PRO A 306 -11.66 0.02 11.17
CA PRO A 306 -10.59 -0.97 10.96
C PRO A 306 -10.29 -1.23 9.49
N GLY A 307 -11.30 -1.17 8.61
CA GLY A 307 -11.15 -1.33 7.16
C GLY A 307 -10.28 -0.28 6.48
N LYS A 308 -10.04 0.86 7.14
CA LYS A 308 -9.10 1.88 6.68
C LYS A 308 -7.77 1.84 7.42
N CYS A 309 -7.67 1.06 8.50
CA CYS A 309 -6.49 1.04 9.37
C CYS A 309 -5.42 0.10 8.83
N THR A 310 -4.26 0.64 8.48
CA THR A 310 -3.10 -0.12 8.01
C THR A 310 -2.20 -0.65 9.14
N GLY A 311 -2.60 -0.45 10.39
CA GLY A 311 -1.78 -0.86 11.55
C GLY A 311 -0.43 -0.15 11.63
N CYS A 312 -0.32 1.09 11.14
CA CYS A 312 0.95 1.83 11.08
C CYS A 312 1.54 2.17 12.46
N GLY A 313 0.69 2.32 13.49
CA GLY A 313 1.12 2.59 14.86
C GLY A 313 1.21 4.07 15.22
N LEU A 314 1.11 4.99 14.27
CA LEU A 314 1.30 6.42 14.51
C LEU A 314 0.39 6.98 15.63
N CYS A 315 -0.87 6.52 15.69
CA CYS A 315 -1.80 6.94 16.74
C CYS A 315 -1.35 6.55 18.16
N GLN A 316 -0.61 5.45 18.31
CA GLN A 316 0.01 5.08 19.59
C GLN A 316 1.21 5.98 19.92
N GLU A 317 2.09 6.22 18.93
CA GLU A 317 3.31 7.02 19.10
C GLU A 317 3.02 8.45 19.56
N ILE A 318 1.93 9.04 19.04
CA ILE A 318 1.57 10.43 19.39
C ILE A 318 0.65 10.55 20.60
N CYS A 319 0.16 9.45 21.15
CA CYS A 319 -0.76 9.48 22.28
C CYS A 319 -0.01 9.74 23.60
N MET A 320 -0.04 10.97 24.09
CA MET A 320 0.62 11.36 25.33
C MET A 320 0.04 10.71 26.58
N GLN A 321 -1.13 10.08 26.49
CA GLN A 321 -1.83 9.43 27.60
C GLN A 321 -1.72 7.90 27.53
N ASP A 322 -0.96 7.36 26.57
CA ASP A 322 -0.87 5.92 26.31
C ASP A 322 -2.24 5.23 26.25
N SER A 323 -3.26 5.97 25.78
CA SER A 323 -4.66 5.53 25.79
C SER A 323 -5.03 4.65 24.61
N ILE A 324 -4.10 4.39 23.66
CA ILE A 324 -4.37 3.67 22.43
C ILE A 324 -3.63 2.34 22.40
N GLY A 325 -4.39 1.25 22.40
CA GLY A 325 -3.91 -0.08 22.09
C GLY A 325 -4.12 -0.40 20.61
N LEU A 326 -3.16 -1.05 19.96
CA LEU A 326 -3.25 -1.48 18.56
C LEU A 326 -2.99 -2.98 18.43
N THR A 327 -3.97 -3.69 17.87
CA THR A 327 -3.85 -5.11 17.51
C THR A 327 -3.77 -5.24 15.99
N ARG A 328 -2.86 -6.08 15.50
CA ARG A 328 -2.66 -6.35 14.05
C ARG A 328 -3.16 -7.73 13.61
N SER A 329 -3.93 -8.40 14.43
CA SER A 329 -4.61 -9.67 14.13
C SER A 329 -6.12 -9.43 14.21
N VAL A 330 -6.76 -9.26 13.07
CA VAL A 330 -8.17 -8.81 12.97
C VAL A 330 -8.94 -9.78 12.10
N SER A 331 -10.15 -10.20 12.52
CA SER A 331 -11.02 -10.98 11.65
C SER A 331 -11.57 -10.11 10.53
N TRP A 332 -11.82 -10.69 9.35
CA TRP A 332 -12.38 -9.94 8.22
C TRP A 332 -13.76 -9.33 8.55
N GLN A 333 -14.56 -10.02 9.36
CA GLN A 333 -15.82 -9.46 9.86
C GLN A 333 -15.58 -8.16 10.65
N ALA A 334 -14.62 -8.18 11.59
CA ALA A 334 -14.30 -7.00 12.40
C ALA A 334 -13.70 -5.85 11.59
N VAL A 335 -13.17 -6.11 10.39
CA VAL A 335 -12.66 -5.07 9.47
C VAL A 335 -13.78 -4.18 8.94
N SER A 336 -14.99 -4.73 8.77
CA SER A 336 -16.17 -3.96 8.29
C SER A 336 -16.89 -3.20 9.40
N GLU A 337 -16.56 -3.44 10.67
CA GLU A 337 -17.25 -2.86 11.83
C GLU A 337 -16.52 -1.62 12.34
N GLU A 338 -17.16 -0.46 12.25
CA GLU A 338 -16.66 0.75 12.89
C GLU A 338 -16.86 0.67 14.41
N LYS A 339 -15.82 1.03 15.17
CA LYS A 339 -15.87 1.16 16.62
C LYS A 339 -15.97 2.61 17.03
N GLN A 340 -16.87 2.88 17.95
CA GLN A 340 -17.08 4.20 18.54
C GLN A 340 -16.70 4.18 20.03
N TYR A 341 -15.94 5.18 20.44
CA TYR A 341 -15.50 5.37 21.81
C TYR A 341 -15.95 6.75 22.27
N GLU A 342 -16.83 6.80 23.28
CA GLU A 342 -17.13 8.06 23.94
C GLU A 342 -15.90 8.48 24.76
N VAL A 343 -15.38 9.65 24.48
CA VAL A 343 -14.16 10.16 25.13
C VAL A 343 -14.46 11.42 25.92
N ALA A 344 -13.65 11.70 26.94
CA ALA A 344 -13.86 12.83 27.82
C ALA A 344 -13.98 14.15 27.04
N ASN A 345 -15.03 14.91 27.33
CA ASN A 345 -15.23 16.25 26.79
C ASN A 345 -14.50 17.25 27.68
N ARG A 346 -13.24 17.57 27.34
CA ARG A 346 -12.51 18.62 28.08
C ARG A 346 -12.90 20.00 27.56
N PRO A 347 -13.19 20.96 28.45
CA PRO A 347 -13.42 22.35 28.04
C PRO A 347 -12.16 22.92 27.36
N ALA A 348 -12.35 23.75 26.34
CA ALA A 348 -11.29 24.32 25.50
C ALA A 348 -10.13 24.95 26.31
N LYS A 349 -10.41 25.59 27.45
CA LYS A 349 -9.40 26.15 28.36
C LYS A 349 -8.39 25.13 28.90
N GLN A 350 -8.81 23.86 29.12
CA GLN A 350 -7.89 22.80 29.56
C GLN A 350 -7.07 22.21 28.43
N MET A 351 -7.55 22.35 27.18
CA MET A 351 -6.78 21.98 25.99
C MET A 351 -5.69 23.01 25.69
N GLU A 352 -5.96 24.31 25.88
CA GLU A 352 -4.94 25.36 25.70
C GLU A 352 -3.79 25.22 26.71
N THR A 353 -4.08 24.87 27.95
CA THR A 353 -3.03 24.59 28.95
C THR A 353 -2.27 23.30 28.64
N ALA A 354 -2.91 22.28 28.07
CA ALA A 354 -2.24 21.06 27.64
C ALA A 354 -1.40 21.29 26.36
N LEU A 355 -1.90 22.09 25.40
CA LEU A 355 -1.16 22.53 24.21
C LEU A 355 0.02 23.45 24.59
N GLY A 356 -0.16 24.38 25.49
CA GLY A 356 0.92 25.24 25.99
C GLY A 356 1.99 24.46 26.77
N SER A 357 1.61 23.39 27.50
CA SER A 357 2.55 22.44 28.10
C SER A 357 3.26 21.55 27.07
N MET A 358 2.59 21.24 25.93
CA MET A 358 3.20 20.56 24.77
C MET A 358 4.21 21.44 24.05
N GLU A 359 3.87 22.69 23.80
CA GLU A 359 4.80 23.66 23.19
C GLU A 359 6.04 23.89 24.07
N ASN A 360 5.86 23.97 25.39
CA ASN A 360 6.96 24.05 26.34
C ASN A 360 7.81 22.77 26.37
N ARG A 361 7.22 21.59 26.27
CA ARG A 361 7.97 20.32 26.16
C ARG A 361 8.65 20.14 24.81
N LEU A 362 7.99 20.53 23.72
CA LEU A 362 8.58 20.54 22.39
C LEU A 362 9.74 21.54 22.29
N SER A 363 9.62 22.71 22.89
CA SER A 363 10.71 23.68 22.94
C SER A 363 11.90 23.20 23.77
N LEU A 364 11.65 22.46 24.86
CA LEU A 364 12.69 21.80 25.64
C LEU A 364 13.38 20.65 24.89
N LEU A 365 12.62 19.85 24.12
CA LEU A 365 13.14 18.75 23.32
C LEU A 365 13.88 19.20 22.07
N LEU A 366 13.49 20.35 21.51
CA LEU A 366 14.08 20.92 20.29
C LEU A 366 15.21 21.92 20.58
N GLY A 367 15.51 22.22 21.85
CA GLY A 367 16.55 23.17 22.23
C GLY A 367 16.28 24.63 21.78
N CYS A 368 15.05 24.93 21.34
CA CYS A 368 14.64 26.27 20.93
C CYS A 368 14.07 27.02 22.12
N GLY A 369 14.90 27.75 22.85
CA GLY A 369 14.45 28.64 23.90
C GLY A 369 13.52 29.74 23.37
N VAL A 370 12.24 29.67 23.75
CA VAL A 370 11.31 30.79 23.51
C VAL A 370 11.75 31.95 24.41
N LYS A 371 12.35 32.97 23.81
CA LYS A 371 12.55 34.27 24.48
C LYS A 371 11.16 34.83 24.77
N LYS A 372 10.76 34.87 26.04
CA LYS A 372 9.64 35.70 26.49
C LYS A 372 10.03 37.14 26.35
N ASN A 373 9.38 37.89 25.50
CA ASN A 373 9.27 39.34 25.61
C ASN A 373 8.16 39.70 26.57
#